data_572c6c9c7fa972635dfadff141d2119a
#
_entry.id   572c6c9c7fa972635dfadff141d2119a
#
_cell.length_a   1.000
_cell.length_b   1.000
_cell.length_c   1.000
_cell.angle_alpha   90.00
_cell.angle_beta   90.00
_cell.angle_gamma   90.00
#
_symmetry.space_group_name_H-M   'P 1'
#
loop_
_entity.id
_entity.type
_entity.pdbx_description
1 polymer ?
#
loop_
_entity_poly.entity_id
_entity_poly.type
_entity_poly.pdbx_seq_one_letter_code
_entity_poly.pdbx_strand_id
1 'polypeptide(L)'
;MSATVTFSVDTAQGPRDVSVVHRRAGSGDPVLLLHGIGHHHQAWDPVFSILAAERDVIAVDLPGFGASPALPDGFAYDLAGFVPVLGALCAALDIERPHVVGNSLGGLLALEMGREKLVRTVTALSPAGFWTQAERRYAFGTLLAMHRGASLLPRPAIERMSRSAAGRTALTSTIYARPWRRSPEAVVAETLALRESTGFHETLAAGRTVQLRDAFAMDTDAVPVTVAWGTRDRLLLRRQGVRAKHTLPGARLVRLPGCGHVPMNDDPALVARVILDATA
;
A
#
# COMPACT_ATOMS: atom_id res chain seq x y z
N MET A 1 -8.84 12.77 12.85
CA MET A 1 -10.11 12.50 12.13
C MET A 1 -9.78 12.33 10.66
N SER A 2 -10.53 11.48 9.93
CA SER A 2 -10.39 11.38 8.48
C SER A 2 -11.20 12.48 7.80
N ALA A 3 -10.71 12.98 6.67
CA ALA A 3 -11.37 13.97 5.82
C ALA A 3 -11.51 13.41 4.40
N THR A 4 -12.38 14.01 3.60
CA THR A 4 -12.52 13.71 2.18
C THR A 4 -12.10 14.93 1.38
N VAL A 5 -11.27 14.73 0.37
CA VAL A 5 -10.94 15.74 -0.63
C VAL A 5 -11.48 15.28 -1.99
N THR A 6 -12.10 16.22 -2.72
CA THR A 6 -12.58 16.00 -4.09
C THR A 6 -11.83 16.94 -5.01
N PHE A 7 -11.32 16.42 -6.11
CA PHE A 7 -10.53 17.15 -7.09
C PHE A 7 -10.78 16.60 -8.48
N SER A 8 -10.55 17.43 -9.51
CA SER A 8 -10.74 17.06 -10.90
C SER A 8 -9.47 16.49 -11.50
N VAL A 9 -9.60 15.45 -12.30
CA VAL A 9 -8.51 14.82 -13.07
C VAL A 9 -8.91 14.74 -14.54
N ASP A 10 -8.02 15.17 -15.42
CA ASP A 10 -8.25 15.11 -16.85
C ASP A 10 -8.23 13.67 -17.37
N THR A 11 -9.21 13.32 -18.19
CA THR A 11 -9.26 12.06 -18.94
C THR A 11 -9.43 12.34 -20.43
N ALA A 12 -9.24 11.32 -21.26
CA ALA A 12 -9.51 11.42 -22.69
C ALA A 12 -10.96 11.83 -23.02
N GLN A 13 -11.89 11.68 -22.06
CA GLN A 13 -13.31 12.02 -22.18
C GLN A 13 -13.68 13.34 -21.47
N GLY A 14 -12.68 14.12 -21.04
CA GLY A 14 -12.83 15.35 -20.26
C GLY A 14 -12.57 15.14 -18.77
N PRO A 15 -12.62 16.22 -17.98
CA PRO A 15 -12.35 16.17 -16.56
C PRO A 15 -13.37 15.33 -15.80
N ARG A 16 -12.91 14.63 -14.77
CA ARG A 16 -13.73 13.82 -13.86
C ARG A 16 -13.33 14.09 -12.42
N ASP A 17 -14.32 14.22 -11.54
CA ASP A 17 -14.11 14.41 -10.13
C ASP A 17 -13.80 13.08 -9.45
N VAL A 18 -12.70 13.06 -8.70
CA VAL A 18 -12.27 11.93 -7.86
C VAL A 18 -12.29 12.37 -6.40
N SER A 19 -12.86 11.52 -5.55
CA SER A 19 -12.88 11.75 -4.11
C SER A 19 -11.98 10.75 -3.40
N VAL A 20 -11.14 11.25 -2.50
CA VAL A 20 -10.21 10.43 -1.70
C VAL A 20 -10.37 10.74 -0.22
N VAL A 21 -10.55 9.69 0.57
CA VAL A 21 -10.54 9.78 2.02
C VAL A 21 -9.10 9.73 2.50
N HIS A 22 -8.74 10.62 3.41
CA HIS A 22 -7.40 10.69 3.98
C HIS A 22 -7.41 11.08 5.44
N ARG A 23 -6.32 10.78 6.12
CA ARG A 23 -5.98 11.27 7.45
C ARG A 23 -4.68 12.05 7.36
N ARG A 24 -4.62 13.26 7.90
CA ARG A 24 -3.41 14.10 7.93
C ARG A 24 -3.13 14.55 9.36
N ALA A 25 -1.86 14.51 9.76
CA ALA A 25 -1.38 15.07 11.03
C ALA A 25 0.14 15.25 10.99
N GLY A 26 0.63 16.11 11.89
CA GLY A 26 2.03 16.48 11.99
C GLY A 26 2.32 17.78 11.24
N SER A 27 3.60 18.05 11.03
CA SER A 27 4.11 19.22 10.31
C SER A 27 5.49 18.94 9.76
N GLY A 28 6.00 19.78 8.85
CA GLY A 28 7.29 19.59 8.19
C GLY A 28 7.15 19.00 6.79
N ASP A 29 8.15 18.23 6.34
CA ASP A 29 8.15 17.66 5.00
C ASP A 29 7.01 16.62 4.85
N PRO A 30 6.24 16.70 3.74
CA PRO A 30 5.08 15.83 3.54
C PRO A 30 5.48 14.39 3.23
N VAL A 31 4.82 13.44 3.91
CA VAL A 31 4.95 11.99 3.69
C VAL A 31 3.59 11.40 3.33
N LEU A 32 3.45 10.94 2.09
CA LEU A 32 2.24 10.30 1.58
C LEU A 32 2.33 8.77 1.78
N LEU A 33 1.34 8.20 2.46
CA LEU A 33 1.29 6.78 2.80
C LEU A 33 0.23 6.05 1.97
N LEU A 34 0.65 5.06 1.15
CA LEU A 34 -0.19 4.30 0.22
C LEU A 34 -0.31 2.84 0.69
N HIS A 35 -1.52 2.38 1.01
CA HIS A 35 -1.79 1.01 1.45
C HIS A 35 -1.79 -0.03 0.29
N GLY A 36 -1.85 -1.31 0.63
CA GLY A 36 -1.95 -2.42 -0.32
C GLY A 36 -3.37 -2.69 -0.82
N ILE A 37 -3.49 -3.55 -1.85
CA ILE A 37 -4.79 -3.98 -2.39
C ILE A 37 -5.70 -4.53 -1.30
N GLY A 38 -6.97 -4.15 -1.30
CA GLY A 38 -7.99 -4.61 -0.34
C GLY A 38 -7.78 -4.10 1.10
N HIS A 39 -6.94 -3.10 1.29
CA HIS A 39 -6.66 -2.50 2.60
C HIS A 39 -7.24 -1.07 2.69
N HIS A 40 -6.87 -0.33 3.72
CA HIS A 40 -7.31 1.04 4.00
C HIS A 40 -6.24 1.83 4.76
N HIS A 41 -6.40 3.15 4.90
CA HIS A 41 -5.38 4.04 5.51
C HIS A 41 -5.02 3.66 6.96
N GLN A 42 -5.93 3.03 7.72
CA GLN A 42 -5.64 2.58 9.09
C GLN A 42 -4.59 1.46 9.17
N ALA A 43 -4.17 0.87 8.04
CA ALA A 43 -2.98 0.01 8.00
C ALA A 43 -1.74 0.72 8.55
N TRP A 44 -1.71 2.04 8.47
CA TRP A 44 -0.60 2.88 8.90
C TRP A 44 -0.71 3.34 10.35
N ASP A 45 -1.84 3.10 11.05
CA ASP A 45 -2.05 3.54 12.43
C ASP A 45 -0.89 3.21 13.39
N PRO A 46 -0.25 2.01 13.33
CA PRO A 46 0.84 1.68 14.24
C PRO A 46 2.08 2.58 14.11
N VAL A 47 2.30 3.18 12.93
CA VAL A 47 3.45 4.06 12.67
C VAL A 47 3.05 5.52 12.53
N PHE A 48 1.77 5.80 12.36
CA PHE A 48 1.26 7.12 11.98
C PHE A 48 1.68 8.22 12.96
N SER A 49 1.46 8.03 14.27
CA SER A 49 1.81 9.03 15.29
C SER A 49 3.31 9.16 15.48
N ILE A 50 4.08 8.09 15.25
CA ILE A 50 5.55 8.14 15.31
C ILE A 50 6.07 9.03 14.18
N LEU A 51 5.56 8.85 12.98
CA LEU A 51 5.94 9.65 11.81
C LEU A 51 5.45 11.11 11.94
N ALA A 52 4.21 11.31 12.43
CA ALA A 52 3.60 12.62 12.58
C ALA A 52 4.27 13.50 13.67
N ALA A 53 5.13 12.93 14.51
CA ALA A 53 5.96 13.70 15.42
C ALA A 53 7.09 14.47 14.70
N GLU A 54 7.46 14.06 13.48
CA GLU A 54 8.60 14.62 12.74
C GLU A 54 8.26 15.05 11.30
N ARG A 55 7.09 14.66 10.78
CA ARG A 55 6.68 14.88 9.38
C ARG A 55 5.21 15.27 9.30
N ASP A 56 4.83 15.92 8.20
CA ASP A 56 3.43 16.08 7.82
C ASP A 56 2.95 14.80 7.12
N VAL A 57 2.23 13.95 7.85
CA VAL A 57 1.88 12.60 7.40
C VAL A 57 0.47 12.56 6.85
N ILE A 58 0.34 12.07 5.62
CA ILE A 58 -0.92 11.90 4.91
C ILE A 58 -1.11 10.42 4.57
N ALA A 59 -2.05 9.74 5.21
CA ALA A 59 -2.44 8.37 4.89
C ALA A 59 -3.78 8.38 4.15
N VAL A 60 -3.82 7.75 2.98
CA VAL A 60 -4.99 7.80 2.09
C VAL A 60 -5.66 6.43 1.94
N ASP A 61 -6.96 6.42 1.72
CA ASP A 61 -7.65 5.30 1.12
C ASP A 61 -7.53 5.45 -0.40
N LEU A 62 -6.89 4.50 -1.08
CA LEU A 62 -6.83 4.50 -2.53
C LEU A 62 -8.26 4.39 -3.11
N PRO A 63 -8.57 5.04 -4.25
CA PRO A 63 -9.88 4.95 -4.88
C PRO A 63 -10.35 3.50 -5.07
N GLY A 64 -11.59 3.21 -4.66
CA GLY A 64 -12.16 1.86 -4.67
C GLY A 64 -11.76 0.98 -3.48
N PHE A 65 -11.06 1.56 -2.47
CA PHE A 65 -10.63 0.87 -1.26
C PHE A 65 -10.95 1.71 -0.02
N GLY A 66 -11.07 1.03 1.14
CA GLY A 66 -11.41 1.70 2.39
C GLY A 66 -12.73 2.46 2.28
N ALA A 67 -12.72 3.74 2.64
CA ALA A 67 -13.87 4.62 2.54
C ALA A 67 -13.84 5.53 1.29
N SER A 68 -12.82 5.43 0.44
CA SER A 68 -12.77 6.15 -0.84
C SER A 68 -13.71 5.51 -1.86
N PRO A 69 -14.52 6.32 -2.57
CA PRO A 69 -15.34 5.83 -3.67
C PRO A 69 -14.53 5.14 -4.76
N ALA A 70 -15.20 4.35 -5.59
CA ALA A 70 -14.60 3.81 -6.81
C ALA A 70 -14.12 4.94 -7.74
N LEU A 71 -13.13 4.62 -8.58
CA LEU A 71 -12.75 5.51 -9.68
C LEU A 71 -13.96 5.71 -10.60
N PRO A 72 -14.21 6.94 -11.06
CA PRO A 72 -15.28 7.19 -12.03
C PRO A 72 -14.97 6.54 -13.38
N ASP A 73 -16.01 6.46 -14.23
CA ASP A 73 -15.87 5.97 -15.60
C ASP A 73 -14.78 6.74 -16.36
N GLY A 74 -13.98 6.00 -17.12
CA GLY A 74 -12.85 6.55 -17.88
C GLY A 74 -11.49 6.33 -17.24
N PHE A 75 -11.42 5.86 -15.98
CA PHE A 75 -10.18 5.45 -15.35
C PHE A 75 -10.03 3.93 -15.29
N ALA A 76 -8.81 3.46 -15.51
CA ALA A 76 -8.44 2.08 -15.25
C ALA A 76 -7.85 1.92 -13.82
N TYR A 77 -8.02 0.73 -13.23
CA TYR A 77 -7.40 0.38 -11.94
C TYR A 77 -5.96 -0.14 -12.12
N ASP A 78 -5.18 0.55 -12.95
CA ASP A 78 -3.78 0.26 -13.25
C ASP A 78 -2.87 1.45 -12.91
N LEU A 79 -1.59 1.38 -13.27
CA LEU A 79 -0.64 2.46 -13.02
C LEU A 79 -1.02 3.75 -13.76
N ALA A 80 -1.51 3.61 -14.99
CA ALA A 80 -1.90 4.77 -15.82
C ALA A 80 -3.13 5.50 -15.27
N GLY A 81 -4.01 4.79 -14.54
CA GLY A 81 -5.16 5.41 -13.87
C GLY A 81 -4.80 5.96 -12.49
N PHE A 82 -4.07 5.19 -11.65
CA PHE A 82 -3.79 5.62 -10.28
C PHE A 82 -2.76 6.77 -10.19
N VAL A 83 -1.69 6.76 -10.99
CA VAL A 83 -0.60 7.72 -10.83
C VAL A 83 -1.02 9.17 -11.11
N PRO A 84 -1.77 9.49 -12.18
CA PRO A 84 -2.32 10.83 -12.38
C PRO A 84 -3.26 11.27 -11.25
N VAL A 85 -4.09 10.35 -10.73
CA VAL A 85 -4.98 10.61 -9.59
C VAL A 85 -4.18 10.97 -8.33
N LEU A 86 -3.10 10.24 -8.05
CA LEU A 86 -2.23 10.53 -6.89
C LEU A 86 -1.47 11.86 -7.07
N GLY A 87 -1.06 12.19 -8.30
CA GLY A 87 -0.46 13.49 -8.61
C GLY A 87 -1.46 14.64 -8.38
N ALA A 88 -2.69 14.51 -8.88
CA ALA A 88 -3.74 15.49 -8.67
C ALA A 88 -4.18 15.60 -7.20
N LEU A 89 -4.18 14.48 -6.47
CA LEU A 89 -4.40 14.48 -5.01
C LEU A 89 -3.34 15.31 -4.28
N CYS A 90 -2.06 15.14 -4.63
CA CYS A 90 -0.99 15.95 -4.03
C CYS A 90 -1.23 17.44 -4.27
N ALA A 91 -1.58 17.83 -5.48
CA ALA A 91 -1.90 19.22 -5.81
C ALA A 91 -3.13 19.73 -5.02
N ALA A 92 -4.18 18.91 -4.90
CA ALA A 92 -5.40 19.28 -4.16
C ALA A 92 -5.20 19.41 -2.64
N LEU A 93 -4.14 18.80 -2.10
CA LEU A 93 -3.75 18.88 -0.69
C LEU A 93 -2.62 19.89 -0.42
N ASP A 94 -2.23 20.69 -1.43
CA ASP A 94 -1.10 21.63 -1.39
C ASP A 94 0.23 20.93 -0.99
N ILE A 95 0.46 19.75 -1.57
CA ILE A 95 1.67 18.96 -1.31
C ILE A 95 2.52 18.95 -2.57
N GLU A 96 3.68 19.59 -2.50
CA GLU A 96 4.65 19.59 -3.59
C GLU A 96 5.72 18.53 -3.37
N ARG A 97 5.82 17.57 -4.32
CA ARG A 97 6.81 16.48 -4.32
C ARG A 97 7.00 15.84 -2.94
N PRO A 98 6.00 15.11 -2.40
CA PRO A 98 6.11 14.46 -1.10
C PRO A 98 7.18 13.36 -1.10
N HIS A 99 7.63 12.94 0.08
CA HIS A 99 8.16 11.59 0.26
C HIS A 99 7.00 10.62 0.15
N VAL A 100 7.14 9.53 -0.61
CA VAL A 100 6.08 8.53 -0.75
C VAL A 100 6.50 7.21 -0.13
N VAL A 101 5.64 6.69 0.71
CA VAL A 101 5.78 5.37 1.34
C VAL A 101 4.62 4.49 0.92
N GLY A 102 4.91 3.34 0.35
CA GLY A 102 3.84 2.43 -0.07
C GLY A 102 4.09 0.98 0.32
N ASN A 103 3.02 0.26 0.64
CA ASN A 103 3.06 -1.18 0.89
C ASN A 103 2.39 -1.95 -0.24
N SER A 104 3.01 -3.03 -0.72
CA SER A 104 2.43 -3.93 -1.73
C SER A 104 2.04 -3.19 -3.03
N LEU A 105 0.74 -3.09 -3.35
CA LEU A 105 0.22 -2.23 -4.44
C LEU A 105 0.67 -0.77 -4.24
N GLY A 106 0.51 -0.23 -3.04
CA GLY A 106 0.98 1.13 -2.72
C GLY A 106 2.49 1.28 -2.94
N GLY A 107 3.28 0.23 -2.70
CA GLY A 107 4.72 0.21 -2.99
C GLY A 107 5.04 0.23 -4.48
N LEU A 108 4.24 -0.44 -5.30
CA LEU A 108 4.32 -0.37 -6.76
C LEU A 108 3.96 1.04 -7.26
N LEU A 109 2.87 1.62 -6.73
CA LEU A 109 2.46 2.99 -7.06
C LEU A 109 3.52 4.02 -6.65
N ALA A 110 4.12 3.87 -5.47
CA ALA A 110 5.21 4.73 -5.01
C ALA A 110 6.43 4.68 -5.95
N LEU A 111 6.81 3.49 -6.42
CA LEU A 111 7.89 3.32 -7.40
C LEU A 111 7.56 3.99 -8.73
N GLU A 112 6.32 3.88 -9.20
CA GLU A 112 5.90 4.53 -10.45
C GLU A 112 5.87 6.07 -10.31
N MET A 113 5.34 6.59 -9.19
CA MET A 113 5.43 8.03 -8.90
C MET A 113 6.88 8.53 -8.86
N GLY A 114 7.80 7.71 -8.35
CA GLY A 114 9.23 8.00 -8.37
C GLY A 114 9.81 8.01 -9.79
N ARG A 115 9.43 7.04 -10.63
CA ARG A 115 9.84 6.97 -12.03
C ARG A 115 9.39 8.20 -12.83
N GLU A 116 8.17 8.69 -12.55
CA GLU A 116 7.61 9.92 -13.12
C GLU A 116 8.16 11.20 -12.46
N LYS A 117 9.06 11.08 -11.47
CA LYS A 117 9.67 12.21 -10.72
C LYS A 117 8.67 13.11 -9.99
N LEU A 118 7.52 12.56 -9.62
CA LEU A 118 6.46 13.28 -8.89
C LEU A 118 6.76 13.43 -7.38
N VAL A 119 7.81 12.78 -6.89
CA VAL A 119 8.12 12.65 -5.46
C VAL A 119 9.59 12.95 -5.17
N ARG A 120 9.93 13.23 -3.89
CA ARG A 120 11.32 13.44 -3.44
C ARG A 120 12.05 12.12 -3.22
N THR A 121 11.43 11.19 -2.50
CA THR A 121 11.98 9.85 -2.23
C THR A 121 10.87 8.81 -2.26
N VAL A 122 11.27 7.56 -2.45
CA VAL A 122 10.37 6.40 -2.40
C VAL A 122 10.81 5.44 -1.31
N THR A 123 9.88 5.05 -0.42
CA THR A 123 10.03 3.89 0.47
C THR A 123 9.00 2.84 0.12
N ALA A 124 9.43 1.76 -0.51
CA ALA A 124 8.57 0.68 -0.94
C ALA A 124 8.67 -0.53 0.01
N LEU A 125 7.59 -0.82 0.75
CA LEU A 125 7.50 -1.94 1.68
C LEU A 125 6.89 -3.15 0.98
N SER A 126 7.67 -4.21 0.76
CA SER A 126 7.25 -5.42 0.05
C SER A 126 6.46 -5.10 -1.23
N PRO A 127 7.00 -4.27 -2.16
CA PRO A 127 6.26 -3.80 -3.32
C PRO A 127 5.87 -4.93 -4.27
N ALA A 128 4.70 -4.81 -4.91
CA ALA A 128 4.28 -5.68 -6.00
C ALA A 128 5.14 -5.44 -7.25
N GLY A 129 5.20 -6.44 -8.14
CA GLY A 129 5.84 -6.32 -9.46
C GLY A 129 7.16 -7.09 -9.64
N PHE A 130 7.90 -7.40 -8.56
CA PHE A 130 9.18 -8.12 -8.63
C PHE A 130 9.04 -9.65 -8.61
N TRP A 131 7.90 -10.17 -8.98
CA TRP A 131 7.58 -11.60 -9.01
C TRP A 131 8.00 -12.29 -10.31
N THR A 132 8.20 -13.61 -10.25
CA THR A 132 8.12 -14.50 -11.39
C THR A 132 6.67 -14.78 -11.74
N GLN A 133 6.41 -15.37 -12.92
CA GLN A 133 5.04 -15.75 -13.30
C GLN A 133 4.39 -16.71 -12.29
N ALA A 134 5.15 -17.66 -11.73
CA ALA A 134 4.65 -18.61 -10.74
C ALA A 134 4.31 -17.90 -9.41
N GLU A 135 5.17 -16.99 -8.95
CA GLU A 135 4.93 -16.21 -7.73
C GLU A 135 3.75 -15.26 -7.89
N ARG A 136 3.57 -14.67 -9.07
CA ARG A 136 2.38 -13.87 -9.37
C ARG A 136 1.10 -14.68 -9.30
N ARG A 137 1.10 -15.87 -9.93
CA ARG A 137 -0.07 -16.79 -9.86
C ARG A 137 -0.39 -17.17 -8.42
N TYR A 138 0.62 -17.47 -7.63
CA TYR A 138 0.48 -17.76 -6.20
C TYR A 138 -0.13 -16.56 -5.44
N ALA A 139 0.45 -15.38 -5.58
CA ALA A 139 -0.03 -14.18 -4.89
C ALA A 139 -1.47 -13.84 -5.27
N PHE A 140 -1.82 -13.92 -6.57
CA PHE A 140 -3.17 -13.64 -7.06
C PHE A 140 -4.18 -14.67 -6.60
N GLY A 141 -3.84 -15.96 -6.65
CA GLY A 141 -4.68 -17.03 -6.12
C GLY A 141 -4.94 -16.87 -4.62
N THR A 142 -3.90 -16.47 -3.88
CA THR A 142 -3.99 -16.21 -2.43
C THR A 142 -4.89 -15.00 -2.14
N LEU A 143 -4.71 -13.88 -2.85
CA LEU A 143 -5.55 -12.68 -2.69
C LEU A 143 -7.02 -12.96 -3.04
N LEU A 144 -7.28 -13.69 -4.12
CA LEU A 144 -8.63 -14.13 -4.48
C LEU A 144 -9.25 -15.04 -3.41
N ALA A 145 -8.48 -15.96 -2.86
CA ALA A 145 -8.95 -16.83 -1.78
C ALA A 145 -9.27 -16.03 -0.51
N MET A 146 -8.43 -15.06 -0.15
CA MET A 146 -8.67 -14.15 0.98
C MET A 146 -9.95 -13.33 0.77
N HIS A 147 -10.10 -12.71 -0.40
CA HIS A 147 -11.28 -11.90 -0.73
C HIS A 147 -12.57 -12.76 -0.70
N ARG A 148 -12.55 -13.95 -1.33
CA ARG A 148 -13.69 -14.88 -1.29
C ARG A 148 -14.02 -15.33 0.12
N GLY A 149 -13.00 -15.67 0.92
CA GLY A 149 -13.16 -16.04 2.33
C GLY A 149 -13.81 -14.91 3.14
N ALA A 150 -13.35 -13.68 2.97
CA ALA A 150 -13.93 -12.50 3.62
C ALA A 150 -15.38 -12.26 3.17
N SER A 151 -15.69 -12.48 1.88
CA SER A 151 -17.04 -12.29 1.31
C SER A 151 -18.05 -13.34 1.76
N LEU A 152 -17.60 -14.57 1.99
CA LEU A 152 -18.46 -15.68 2.43
C LEU A 152 -18.77 -15.63 3.94
N LEU A 153 -17.92 -14.98 4.73
CA LEU A 153 -18.12 -14.91 6.18
C LEU A 153 -19.09 -13.76 6.54
N PRO A 154 -20.21 -14.04 7.23
CA PRO A 154 -21.05 -12.97 7.75
C PRO A 154 -20.30 -12.17 8.82
N ARG A 155 -20.58 -10.87 8.91
CA ARG A 155 -19.92 -9.96 9.86
C ARG A 155 -19.88 -10.50 11.31
N PRO A 156 -20.95 -11.06 11.90
CA PRO A 156 -20.89 -11.64 13.24
C PRO A 156 -19.90 -12.79 13.39
N ALA A 157 -19.68 -13.59 12.33
CA ALA A 157 -18.68 -14.65 12.33
C ALA A 157 -17.26 -14.08 12.35
N ILE A 158 -16.98 -13.04 11.54
CA ILE A 158 -15.69 -12.32 11.54
C ILE A 158 -15.43 -11.75 12.94
N GLU A 159 -16.40 -11.06 13.53
CA GLU A 159 -16.31 -10.48 14.88
C GLU A 159 -16.05 -11.56 15.95
N ARG A 160 -16.76 -12.69 15.89
CA ARG A 160 -16.56 -13.82 16.80
C ARG A 160 -15.15 -14.41 16.66
N MET A 161 -14.69 -14.64 15.42
CA MET A 161 -13.36 -15.20 15.16
C MET A 161 -12.27 -14.24 15.65
N SER A 162 -12.41 -12.93 15.42
CA SER A 162 -11.40 -11.93 15.80
C SER A 162 -11.14 -11.87 17.30
N ARG A 163 -12.10 -12.25 18.15
CA ARG A 163 -11.94 -12.27 19.62
C ARG A 163 -10.87 -13.26 20.09
N SER A 164 -10.61 -14.33 19.35
CA SER A 164 -9.61 -15.32 19.72
C SER A 164 -8.30 -15.15 18.94
N ALA A 165 -7.15 -15.47 19.55
CA ALA A 165 -5.85 -15.47 18.89
C ALA A 165 -5.82 -16.44 17.69
N ALA A 166 -6.46 -17.59 17.80
CA ALA A 166 -6.57 -18.58 16.72
C ALA A 166 -7.40 -18.04 15.55
N GLY A 167 -8.52 -17.38 15.81
CA GLY A 167 -9.36 -16.80 14.77
C GLY A 167 -8.68 -15.62 14.06
N ARG A 168 -7.97 -14.73 14.79
CA ARG A 168 -7.14 -13.68 14.18
C ARG A 168 -6.05 -14.28 13.28
N THR A 169 -5.43 -15.37 13.74
CA THR A 169 -4.44 -16.09 12.95
C THR A 169 -5.06 -16.68 11.67
N ALA A 170 -6.22 -17.30 11.77
CA ALA A 170 -6.92 -17.85 10.61
C ALA A 170 -7.29 -16.77 9.57
N LEU A 171 -7.71 -15.59 10.03
CA LEU A 171 -8.13 -14.49 9.16
C LEU A 171 -6.95 -13.76 8.50
N THR A 172 -5.80 -13.63 9.18
CA THR A 172 -4.77 -12.64 8.76
C THR A 172 -3.34 -13.17 8.69
N SER A 173 -3.09 -14.49 8.93
CA SER A 173 -1.74 -15.07 8.95
C SER A 173 -1.00 -14.98 7.60
N THR A 174 -1.69 -14.77 6.51
CA THR A 174 -1.09 -14.58 5.18
C THR A 174 -0.28 -13.29 5.10
N ILE A 175 -0.78 -12.22 5.73
CA ILE A 175 -0.20 -10.88 5.61
C ILE A 175 0.60 -10.44 6.84
N TYR A 176 0.31 -11.00 8.04
CA TYR A 176 1.05 -10.68 9.27
C TYR A 176 1.91 -11.84 9.75
N ALA A 177 3.08 -11.52 10.28
CA ALA A 177 3.93 -12.53 10.93
C ALA A 177 3.44 -12.87 12.33
N ARG A 178 2.74 -11.94 13.00
CA ARG A 178 2.24 -12.08 14.38
C ARG A 178 0.74 -11.73 14.47
N PRO A 179 -0.15 -12.43 13.72
CA PRO A 179 -1.57 -12.09 13.62
C PRO A 179 -2.32 -12.12 14.96
N TRP A 180 -1.87 -12.97 15.90
CA TRP A 180 -2.46 -13.07 17.24
C TRP A 180 -2.30 -11.80 18.10
N ARG A 181 -1.34 -10.90 17.74
CA ARG A 181 -1.11 -9.62 18.42
C ARG A 181 -2.00 -8.50 17.93
N ARG A 182 -2.70 -8.69 16.80
CA ARG A 182 -3.64 -7.70 16.26
C ARG A 182 -4.81 -7.53 17.21
N SER A 183 -5.36 -6.31 17.31
CA SER A 183 -6.62 -6.12 18.03
C SER A 183 -7.78 -6.77 17.27
N PRO A 184 -8.81 -7.25 17.97
CA PRO A 184 -10.02 -7.79 17.34
C PRO A 184 -10.66 -6.80 16.36
N GLU A 185 -10.75 -5.52 16.76
CA GLU A 185 -11.37 -4.45 15.99
C GLU A 185 -10.62 -4.19 14.68
N ALA A 186 -9.28 -4.18 14.73
CA ALA A 186 -8.46 -3.99 13.53
C ALA A 186 -8.64 -5.17 12.54
N VAL A 187 -8.69 -6.42 13.04
CA VAL A 187 -8.91 -7.59 12.18
C VAL A 187 -10.29 -7.56 11.55
N VAL A 188 -11.31 -7.14 12.29
CA VAL A 188 -12.67 -6.94 11.73
C VAL A 188 -12.65 -5.89 10.65
N ALA A 189 -12.10 -4.71 10.93
CA ALA A 189 -12.04 -3.60 9.98
C ALA A 189 -11.30 -3.98 8.68
N GLU A 190 -10.14 -4.64 8.80
CA GLU A 190 -9.35 -5.09 7.65
C GLU A 190 -10.07 -6.15 6.81
N THR A 191 -10.73 -7.11 7.47
CA THR A 191 -11.47 -8.17 6.77
C THR A 191 -12.68 -7.59 6.04
N LEU A 192 -13.38 -6.61 6.64
CA LEU A 192 -14.49 -5.93 6.01
C LEU A 192 -14.01 -5.02 4.86
N ALA A 193 -12.93 -4.26 5.05
CA ALA A 193 -12.33 -3.44 4.00
C ALA A 193 -11.95 -4.26 2.76
N LEU A 194 -11.34 -5.44 2.96
CA LEU A 194 -11.04 -6.37 1.87
C LEU A 194 -12.32 -6.81 1.15
N ARG A 195 -13.36 -7.22 1.88
CA ARG A 195 -14.64 -7.68 1.33
C ARG A 195 -15.37 -6.60 0.54
N GLU A 196 -15.34 -5.36 1.04
CA GLU A 196 -16.12 -4.24 0.52
C GLU A 196 -15.37 -3.41 -0.53
N SER A 197 -14.11 -3.77 -0.82
CA SER A 197 -13.29 -3.05 -1.80
C SER A 197 -13.82 -3.22 -3.23
N THR A 198 -14.39 -2.14 -3.77
CA THR A 198 -14.98 -2.11 -5.13
C THR A 198 -13.92 -2.21 -6.23
N GLY A 199 -12.73 -1.67 -6.00
CA GLY A 199 -11.60 -1.71 -6.95
C GLY A 199 -10.78 -3.01 -6.95
N PHE A 200 -11.11 -4.00 -6.09
CA PHE A 200 -10.27 -5.18 -5.90
C PHE A 200 -10.06 -6.01 -7.17
N HIS A 201 -11.14 -6.35 -7.85
CA HIS A 201 -11.08 -7.26 -9.01
C HIS A 201 -10.40 -6.63 -10.22
N GLU A 202 -10.69 -5.35 -10.48
CA GLU A 202 -10.09 -4.60 -11.58
C GLU A 202 -8.60 -4.37 -11.35
N THR A 203 -8.21 -3.95 -10.13
CA THR A 203 -6.80 -3.79 -9.75
C THR A 203 -6.04 -5.12 -9.86
N LEU A 204 -6.65 -6.24 -9.42
CA LEU A 204 -6.02 -7.55 -9.53
C LEU A 204 -5.90 -7.99 -10.99
N ALA A 205 -6.91 -7.68 -11.83
CA ALA A 205 -6.86 -7.97 -13.27
C ALA A 205 -5.77 -7.16 -13.96
N ALA A 206 -5.67 -5.87 -13.70
CA ALA A 206 -4.62 -4.99 -14.22
C ALA A 206 -3.20 -5.47 -13.83
N GLY A 207 -3.05 -5.93 -12.59
CA GLY A 207 -1.79 -6.49 -12.10
C GLY A 207 -1.26 -7.73 -12.87
N ARG A 208 -2.10 -8.38 -13.72
CA ARG A 208 -1.69 -9.56 -14.49
C ARG A 208 -0.57 -9.26 -15.51
N THR A 209 -0.49 -8.04 -15.99
CA THR A 209 0.51 -7.60 -16.96
C THR A 209 1.72 -6.94 -16.28
N VAL A 210 1.59 -6.56 -15.01
CA VAL A 210 2.65 -5.88 -14.27
C VAL A 210 3.79 -6.85 -13.95
N GLN A 211 4.99 -6.50 -14.40
CA GLN A 211 6.23 -7.14 -14.02
C GLN A 211 7.38 -6.15 -14.13
N LEU A 212 7.92 -5.75 -12.98
CA LEU A 212 9.09 -4.89 -12.92
C LEU A 212 10.34 -5.73 -13.19
N ARG A 213 11.01 -5.46 -14.30
CA ARG A 213 12.26 -6.09 -14.75
C ARG A 213 13.25 -5.02 -15.17
N ASP A 214 14.31 -5.42 -15.83
CA ASP A 214 15.41 -4.56 -16.30
C ASP A 214 14.95 -3.36 -17.14
N ALA A 215 13.76 -3.45 -17.76
CA ALA A 215 13.14 -2.34 -18.49
C ALA A 215 12.48 -1.29 -17.57
N PHE A 216 12.35 -1.55 -16.27
CA PHE A 216 11.88 -0.57 -15.31
C PHE A 216 13.05 0.37 -14.94
N ALA A 217 13.35 1.27 -15.87
CA ALA A 217 14.38 2.29 -15.66
C ALA A 217 13.86 3.38 -14.72
N MET A 218 14.52 3.54 -13.57
CA MET A 218 14.28 4.61 -12.62
C MET A 218 15.61 5.28 -12.25
N ASP A 219 15.64 6.59 -12.33
CA ASP A 219 16.79 7.41 -11.92
C ASP A 219 16.82 7.51 -10.39
N THR A 220 17.51 6.57 -9.74
CA THR A 220 17.60 6.49 -8.27
C THR A 220 18.52 7.54 -7.66
N ASP A 221 19.29 8.27 -8.47
CA ASP A 221 20.10 9.40 -8.01
C ASP A 221 19.25 10.66 -7.92
N ALA A 222 18.32 10.84 -8.88
CA ALA A 222 17.36 11.95 -8.86
C ALA A 222 16.23 11.73 -7.84
N VAL A 223 15.79 10.47 -7.64
CA VAL A 223 14.75 10.10 -6.67
C VAL A 223 15.26 8.89 -5.87
N PRO A 224 15.83 9.12 -4.67
CA PRO A 224 16.33 8.04 -3.82
C PRO A 224 15.25 7.01 -3.47
N VAL A 225 15.59 5.72 -3.57
CA VAL A 225 14.68 4.60 -3.34
C VAL A 225 15.17 3.73 -2.19
N THR A 226 14.29 3.47 -1.23
CA THR A 226 14.45 2.43 -0.21
C THR A 226 13.43 1.34 -0.44
N VAL A 227 13.89 0.10 -0.66
CA VAL A 227 13.05 -1.10 -0.72
C VAL A 227 13.22 -1.86 0.58
N ALA A 228 12.15 -2.03 1.36
CA ALA A 228 12.19 -2.78 2.60
C ALA A 228 11.31 -4.03 2.52
N TRP A 229 11.80 -5.18 3.02
CA TRP A 229 11.11 -6.46 2.86
C TRP A 229 11.03 -7.27 4.14
N GLY A 230 9.81 -7.70 4.50
CA GLY A 230 9.58 -8.58 5.63
C GLY A 230 10.22 -9.96 5.45
N THR A 231 11.01 -10.42 6.44
CA THR A 231 11.68 -11.74 6.34
C THR A 231 10.71 -12.92 6.46
N ARG A 232 9.49 -12.67 6.94
CA ARG A 232 8.39 -13.64 7.07
C ARG A 232 7.20 -13.33 6.15
N ASP A 233 7.42 -12.54 5.09
CA ASP A 233 6.40 -12.29 4.08
C ASP A 233 6.01 -13.60 3.39
N ARG A 234 4.73 -13.97 3.51
CA ARG A 234 4.16 -15.20 2.95
C ARG A 234 3.37 -14.95 1.67
N LEU A 235 3.08 -13.68 1.36
CA LEU A 235 2.35 -13.29 0.16
C LEU A 235 3.32 -12.96 -0.97
N LEU A 236 4.22 -12.01 -0.73
CA LEU A 236 5.30 -11.65 -1.66
C LEU A 236 6.64 -12.08 -1.06
N LEU A 237 7.15 -13.21 -1.53
CA LEU A 237 8.28 -13.89 -0.91
C LEU A 237 9.55 -13.02 -0.91
N ARG A 238 10.31 -13.05 0.18
CA ARG A 238 11.51 -12.20 0.41
C ARG A 238 12.55 -12.22 -0.74
N ARG A 239 12.60 -13.28 -1.54
CA ARG A 239 13.49 -13.36 -2.73
C ARG A 239 13.13 -12.33 -3.80
N GLN A 240 11.91 -11.79 -3.78
CA GLN A 240 11.51 -10.69 -4.65
C GLN A 240 12.24 -9.40 -4.27
N GLY A 241 12.58 -9.18 -2.99
CA GLY A 241 13.41 -8.06 -2.56
C GLY A 241 14.83 -8.12 -3.14
N VAL A 242 15.40 -9.32 -3.33
CA VAL A 242 16.69 -9.47 -4.02
C VAL A 242 16.55 -9.07 -5.49
N ARG A 243 15.47 -9.49 -6.16
CA ARG A 243 15.19 -9.07 -7.55
C ARG A 243 14.98 -7.57 -7.65
N ALA A 244 14.27 -6.95 -6.69
CA ALA A 244 14.10 -5.52 -6.63
C ALA A 244 15.45 -4.78 -6.61
N LYS A 245 16.42 -5.25 -5.82
CA LYS A 245 17.78 -4.70 -5.79
C LYS A 245 18.54 -4.87 -7.11
N HIS A 246 18.32 -5.99 -7.83
CA HIS A 246 18.90 -6.19 -9.16
C HIS A 246 18.27 -5.26 -10.20
N THR A 247 16.95 -5.09 -10.16
CA THR A 247 16.21 -4.18 -11.06
C THR A 247 16.51 -2.70 -10.78
N LEU A 248 16.75 -2.35 -9.52
CA LEU A 248 17.04 -0.99 -9.04
C LEU A 248 18.40 -0.99 -8.30
N PRO A 249 19.55 -0.99 -9.02
CA PRO A 249 20.86 -1.11 -8.39
C PRO A 249 21.19 0.02 -7.40
N GLY A 250 20.74 1.25 -7.65
CA GLY A 250 20.90 2.38 -6.74
C GLY A 250 20.00 2.34 -5.50
N ALA A 251 18.93 1.53 -5.48
CA ALA A 251 18.04 1.47 -4.34
C ALA A 251 18.73 0.85 -3.10
N ARG A 252 18.43 1.42 -1.92
CA ARG A 252 18.80 0.83 -0.61
C ARG A 252 17.87 -0.36 -0.33
N LEU A 253 18.40 -1.55 -0.13
CA LEU A 253 17.62 -2.72 0.28
C LEU A 253 17.71 -2.91 1.80
N VAL A 254 16.56 -2.90 2.48
CA VAL A 254 16.43 -3.09 3.93
C VAL A 254 15.67 -4.37 4.23
N ARG A 255 16.22 -5.20 5.13
CA ARG A 255 15.49 -6.36 5.67
C ARG A 255 14.72 -5.93 6.92
N LEU A 256 13.47 -6.41 7.04
CA LEU A 256 12.62 -6.22 8.21
C LEU A 256 12.51 -7.55 8.96
N PRO A 257 13.38 -7.82 9.95
CA PRO A 257 13.43 -9.10 10.64
C PRO A 257 12.12 -9.40 11.37
N GLY A 258 11.57 -10.61 11.17
CA GLY A 258 10.36 -11.04 11.86
C GLY A 258 9.05 -10.43 11.36
N CYS A 259 9.09 -9.55 10.36
CA CYS A 259 7.90 -8.92 9.78
C CYS A 259 7.32 -9.73 8.61
N GLY A 260 6.00 -9.69 8.46
CA GLY A 260 5.25 -10.24 7.34
C GLY A 260 5.11 -9.25 6.17
N HIS A 261 4.03 -9.42 5.40
CA HIS A 261 3.74 -8.61 4.23
C HIS A 261 3.33 -7.16 4.56
N VAL A 262 2.61 -6.97 5.68
CA VAL A 262 2.22 -5.64 6.21
C VAL A 262 3.04 -5.36 7.47
N PRO A 263 4.30 -4.90 7.30
CA PRO A 263 5.30 -4.89 8.37
C PRO A 263 5.02 -3.85 9.45
N MET A 264 4.24 -2.80 9.15
CA MET A 264 3.89 -1.71 10.08
C MET A 264 3.22 -2.24 11.35
N ASN A 265 2.56 -3.38 11.25
CA ASN A 265 1.87 -4.02 12.36
C ASN A 265 2.72 -5.03 13.14
N ASP A 266 3.77 -5.57 12.51
CA ASP A 266 4.65 -6.54 13.14
C ASP A 266 5.78 -5.90 13.96
N ASP A 267 6.34 -4.79 13.44
CA ASP A 267 7.38 -3.99 14.13
C ASP A 267 7.27 -2.50 13.74
N PRO A 268 6.34 -1.76 14.39
CA PRO A 268 6.10 -0.34 14.09
C PRO A 268 7.35 0.53 14.26
N ALA A 269 8.14 0.29 15.32
CA ALA A 269 9.32 1.10 15.61
C ALA A 269 10.41 0.94 14.54
N LEU A 270 10.64 -0.30 14.09
CA LEU A 270 11.59 -0.55 13.01
C LEU A 270 11.12 0.08 11.70
N VAL A 271 9.83 -0.08 11.35
CA VAL A 271 9.28 0.47 10.10
C VAL A 271 9.30 1.99 10.11
N ALA A 272 8.88 2.64 11.21
CA ALA A 272 8.94 4.09 11.34
C ALA A 272 10.37 4.61 11.18
N ARG A 273 11.36 3.98 11.81
CA ARG A 273 12.78 4.34 11.66
C ARG A 273 13.24 4.24 10.21
N VAL A 274 12.91 3.15 9.50
CA VAL A 274 13.28 2.98 8.09
C VAL A 274 12.68 4.10 7.22
N ILE A 275 11.43 4.50 7.51
CA ILE A 275 10.76 5.60 6.80
C ILE A 275 11.44 6.93 7.12
N LEU A 276 11.68 7.25 8.40
CA LEU A 276 12.32 8.50 8.81
C LEU A 276 13.74 8.63 8.23
N ASP A 277 14.52 7.54 8.28
CA ASP A 277 15.86 7.49 7.67
C ASP A 277 15.84 7.72 6.14
N ALA A 278 14.77 7.33 5.46
CA ALA A 278 14.62 7.48 4.02
C ALA A 278 14.03 8.83 3.61
N THR A 279 13.52 9.59 4.57
CA THR A 279 12.89 10.92 4.38
C THR A 279 13.68 12.05 5.05
N ALA A 280 14.89 11.76 5.53
CA ALA A 280 15.80 12.72 6.15
C ALA A 280 16.47 13.65 5.11
#